data_b30bd854efd85aaf804d473c1032c9e6
#
_entry.id   b30bd854efd85aaf804d473c1032c9e6
#
_cell.length_a   1.000
_cell.length_b   1.000
_cell.length_c   1.000
_cell.angle_alpha   90.00
_cell.angle_beta   90.00
_cell.angle_gamma   90.00
#
_symmetry.space_group_name_H-M   'P 1'
#
loop_
_entity.id
_entity.type
_entity.pdbx_description
1 polymer ?
#
loop_
_entity_poly.entity_id
_entity_poly.type
_entity_poly.pdbx_seq_one_letter_code
_entity_poly.pdbx_strand_id
1 'polypeptide(L)'
;REKEVLTACIKQNPQRIFIMDQSYEFFTQKALLTAKEAAEFPNVILLHSMTKRFAVPGLRLGYITACKELLHEIRTQRMPWSVNQLAIEAGHYLLSSSQYDIDISLLLREKERLVQSLLSIGGMEIWPSDTHYMLVQLRMGKAAALKEYLATEQGILIRDASNFEGLNEHFFRIATQTPEENDKLVESIKKWTYMY
;
A
#
# COMPACT_ATOMS: atom_id res chain seq x y z
N ARG A 1 4.02 -6.41 -19.71
CA ARG A 1 3.07 -7.55 -19.91
C ARG A 1 1.79 -7.37 -19.09
N GLU A 2 1.84 -7.14 -17.77
CA GLU A 2 0.63 -7.04 -16.92
C GLU A 2 -0.28 -5.86 -17.33
N LYS A 3 0.29 -4.67 -17.57
CA LYS A 3 -0.45 -3.49 -18.03
C LYS A 3 -1.10 -3.71 -19.41
N GLU A 4 -0.41 -4.38 -20.32
CA GLU A 4 -0.92 -4.70 -21.66
C GLU A 4 -2.10 -5.66 -21.60
N VAL A 5 -2.02 -6.71 -20.75
CA VAL A 5 -3.11 -7.66 -20.52
C VAL A 5 -4.32 -6.96 -19.90
N LEU A 6 -4.10 -6.10 -18.91
CA LEU A 6 -5.16 -5.29 -18.29
C LEU A 6 -5.82 -4.38 -19.32
N THR A 7 -5.03 -3.68 -20.13
CA THR A 7 -5.53 -2.80 -21.19
C THR A 7 -6.37 -3.56 -22.22
N ALA A 8 -5.94 -4.76 -22.63
CA ALA A 8 -6.70 -5.61 -23.54
C ALA A 8 -8.03 -6.06 -22.89
N CYS A 9 -8.00 -6.45 -21.61
CA CYS A 9 -9.19 -6.83 -20.86
C CYS A 9 -10.21 -5.68 -20.79
N ILE A 10 -9.76 -4.45 -20.50
CA ILE A 10 -10.61 -3.25 -20.47
C ILE A 10 -11.31 -3.04 -21.83
N LYS A 11 -10.54 -3.08 -22.92
CA LYS A 11 -11.04 -2.88 -24.28
C LYS A 11 -12.06 -3.94 -24.70
N GLN A 12 -11.86 -5.19 -24.27
CA GLN A 12 -12.77 -6.30 -24.59
C GLN A 12 -14.06 -6.29 -23.76
N ASN A 13 -14.15 -5.49 -22.71
CA ASN A 13 -15.28 -5.44 -21.80
C ASN A 13 -15.80 -4.00 -21.62
N PRO A 14 -16.27 -3.32 -22.69
CA PRO A 14 -16.64 -1.91 -22.63
C PRO A 14 -17.86 -1.61 -21.74
N GLN A 15 -18.71 -2.61 -21.46
CA GLN A 15 -19.88 -2.47 -20.57
C GLN A 15 -19.55 -2.60 -19.09
N ARG A 16 -18.31 -2.96 -18.74
CA ARG A 16 -17.88 -3.12 -17.34
C ARG A 16 -17.06 -1.92 -16.91
N ILE A 17 -17.36 -1.39 -15.74
CA ILE A 17 -16.53 -0.36 -15.10
C ILE A 17 -15.36 -1.06 -14.40
N PHE A 18 -14.16 -0.63 -14.70
CA PHE A 18 -12.93 -1.06 -14.06
C PHE A 18 -12.49 -0.01 -13.05
N ILE A 19 -12.55 -0.37 -11.77
CA ILE A 19 -12.07 0.48 -10.68
C ILE A 19 -10.73 -0.08 -10.23
N MET A 20 -9.66 0.70 -10.37
CA MET A 20 -8.31 0.30 -10.00
C MET A 20 -7.82 1.14 -8.83
N ASP A 21 -7.56 0.49 -7.71
CA ASP A 21 -6.98 1.13 -6.55
C ASP A 21 -5.46 1.27 -6.76
N GLN A 22 -5.01 2.49 -7.02
CA GLN A 22 -3.61 2.86 -7.15
C GLN A 22 -3.09 3.63 -5.93
N SER A 23 -3.67 3.40 -4.75
CA SER A 23 -3.26 4.08 -3.50
C SER A 23 -1.77 3.94 -3.17
N TYR A 24 -1.10 2.96 -3.74
CA TYR A 24 0.33 2.69 -3.57
C TYR A 24 1.16 2.91 -4.84
N GLU A 25 0.67 3.67 -5.81
CA GLU A 25 1.36 3.93 -7.09
C GLU A 25 2.78 4.49 -6.93
N PHE A 26 3.01 5.31 -5.89
CA PHE A 26 4.30 5.92 -5.60
C PHE A 26 5.28 4.96 -4.88
N PHE A 27 4.85 3.75 -4.57
CA PHE A 27 5.64 2.75 -3.84
C PHE A 27 6.00 1.54 -4.70
N THR A 28 5.89 1.64 -6.01
CA THR A 28 6.21 0.57 -6.96
C THR A 28 6.92 1.12 -8.19
N GLN A 29 7.76 0.28 -8.79
CA GLN A 29 8.36 0.54 -10.10
C GLN A 29 7.60 -0.17 -11.24
N LYS A 30 6.48 -0.83 -10.94
CA LYS A 30 5.63 -1.45 -11.96
C LYS A 30 4.97 -0.38 -12.84
N ALA A 31 4.88 -0.68 -14.14
CA ALA A 31 4.14 0.16 -15.07
C ALA A 31 2.65 0.08 -14.81
N LEU A 32 2.07 1.15 -14.26
CA LEU A 32 0.64 1.30 -14.00
C LEU A 32 -0.05 2.09 -15.13
N LEU A 33 -1.38 2.08 -15.16
CA LEU A 33 -2.14 2.99 -16.00
C LEU A 33 -1.94 4.42 -15.49
N THR A 34 -1.60 5.32 -16.40
CA THR A 34 -1.48 6.75 -16.07
C THR A 34 -2.86 7.42 -16.07
N ALA A 35 -2.95 8.58 -15.42
CA ALA A 35 -4.14 9.43 -15.44
C ALA A 35 -4.60 9.75 -16.88
N LYS A 36 -3.63 10.03 -17.79
CA LYS A 36 -3.92 10.32 -19.19
C LYS A 36 -4.53 9.11 -19.89
N GLU A 37 -3.94 7.92 -19.75
CA GLU A 37 -4.47 6.69 -20.33
C GLU A 37 -5.85 6.34 -19.79
N ALA A 38 -6.07 6.49 -18.48
CA ALA A 38 -7.37 6.24 -17.87
C ALA A 38 -8.47 7.17 -18.41
N ALA A 39 -8.13 8.42 -18.67
CA ALA A 39 -9.07 9.40 -19.25
C ALA A 39 -9.46 9.08 -20.71
N GLU A 40 -8.70 8.27 -21.41
CA GLU A 40 -9.00 7.81 -22.77
C GLU A 40 -10.00 6.62 -22.79
N PHE A 41 -10.22 5.96 -21.65
CA PHE A 41 -11.16 4.84 -21.52
C PHE A 41 -12.51 5.31 -20.96
N PRO A 42 -13.63 4.96 -21.59
CA PRO A 42 -14.96 5.34 -21.11
C PRO A 42 -15.38 4.59 -19.84
N ASN A 43 -14.63 3.58 -19.43
CA ASN A 43 -15.02 2.60 -18.40
C ASN A 43 -13.90 2.36 -17.35
N VAL A 44 -12.97 3.30 -17.18
CA VAL A 44 -11.87 3.17 -16.21
C VAL A 44 -11.93 4.28 -15.17
N ILE A 45 -11.78 3.90 -13.90
CA ILE A 45 -11.63 4.80 -12.76
C ILE A 45 -10.36 4.39 -12.01
N LEU A 46 -9.41 5.31 -11.83
CA LEU A 46 -8.27 5.14 -10.94
C LEU A 46 -8.56 5.81 -9.60
N LEU A 47 -8.29 5.11 -8.51
CA LEU A 47 -8.34 5.65 -7.14
C LEU A 47 -6.93 5.98 -6.69
N HIS A 48 -6.73 7.19 -6.18
CA HIS A 48 -5.45 7.69 -5.69
C HIS A 48 -5.56 8.12 -4.23
N SER A 49 -4.56 7.79 -3.43
CA SER A 49 -4.54 8.15 -2.01
C SER A 49 -3.39 9.10 -1.70
N MET A 50 -3.72 10.28 -1.22
CA MET A 50 -2.72 11.22 -0.70
C MET A 50 -2.20 10.81 0.69
N THR A 51 -3.00 10.04 1.41
CA THR A 51 -2.71 9.50 2.76
C THR A 51 -1.35 8.79 2.83
N LYS A 52 -1.05 7.98 1.80
CA LYS A 52 0.16 7.15 1.78
C LYS A 52 1.38 7.95 1.34
N ARG A 53 1.30 8.61 0.17
CA ARG A 53 2.39 9.38 -0.39
C ARG A 53 2.91 10.45 0.56
N PHE A 54 2.01 11.17 1.20
CA PHE A 54 2.33 12.35 2.00
C PHE A 54 2.25 12.12 3.53
N ALA A 55 2.05 10.87 3.97
CA ALA A 55 1.93 10.49 5.38
C ALA A 55 0.90 11.35 6.16
N VAL A 56 -0.26 11.64 5.54
CA VAL A 56 -1.32 12.47 6.10
C VAL A 56 -2.63 11.71 6.35
N PRO A 57 -2.62 10.62 7.13
CA PRO A 57 -3.80 9.75 7.29
C PRO A 57 -4.99 10.47 7.94
N GLY A 58 -4.75 11.47 8.79
CA GLY A 58 -5.79 12.23 9.48
C GLY A 58 -6.63 13.11 8.57
N LEU A 59 -6.11 13.53 7.43
CA LEU A 59 -6.83 14.42 6.50
C LEU A 59 -7.92 13.70 5.69
N ARG A 60 -7.88 12.38 5.58
CA ARG A 60 -8.84 11.57 4.81
C ARG A 60 -9.02 12.03 3.37
N LEU A 61 -7.90 12.28 2.67
CA LEU A 61 -7.86 12.85 1.33
C LEU A 61 -7.39 11.83 0.29
N GLY A 62 -8.13 11.78 -0.81
CA GLY A 62 -7.80 11.04 -2.03
C GLY A 62 -8.48 11.69 -3.22
N TYR A 63 -8.18 11.23 -4.40
CA TYR A 63 -8.81 11.69 -5.62
C TYR A 63 -9.00 10.53 -6.61
N ILE A 64 -9.83 10.76 -7.61
CA ILE A 64 -10.04 9.82 -8.71
C ILE A 64 -9.67 10.45 -10.04
N THR A 65 -9.25 9.59 -10.97
CA THR A 65 -9.03 9.94 -12.37
C THR A 65 -9.88 9.03 -13.25
N ALA A 66 -10.62 9.63 -14.17
CA ALA A 66 -11.45 8.95 -15.16
C ALA A 66 -11.75 9.87 -16.35
N CYS A 67 -12.44 9.40 -17.36
CA CYS A 67 -12.97 10.24 -18.43
C CYS A 67 -14.00 11.24 -17.89
N LYS A 68 -14.27 12.29 -18.68
CA LYS A 68 -15.16 13.40 -18.27
C LYS A 68 -16.59 12.92 -17.96
N GLU A 69 -17.10 11.99 -18.73
CA GLU A 69 -18.43 11.43 -18.62
C GLU A 69 -18.61 10.69 -17.29
N LEU A 70 -17.70 9.76 -16.96
CA LEU A 70 -17.71 9.06 -15.68
C LEU A 70 -17.57 10.02 -14.49
N LEU A 71 -16.68 11.02 -14.60
CA LEU A 71 -16.53 12.03 -13.54
C LEU A 71 -17.80 12.85 -13.35
N HIS A 72 -18.53 13.14 -14.42
CA HIS A 72 -19.82 13.84 -14.33
C HIS A 72 -20.84 12.99 -13.56
N GLU A 73 -21.02 11.74 -13.95
CA GLU A 73 -21.94 10.79 -13.27
C GLU A 73 -21.61 10.65 -11.77
N ILE A 74 -20.33 10.45 -11.44
CA ILE A 74 -19.90 10.33 -10.04
C ILE A 74 -20.19 11.61 -9.25
N ARG A 75 -19.99 12.78 -9.86
CA ARG A 75 -20.25 14.07 -9.19
C ARG A 75 -21.73 14.26 -8.83
N THR A 76 -22.66 13.77 -9.63
CA THR A 76 -24.09 13.86 -9.34
C THR A 76 -24.51 13.08 -8.10
N GLN A 77 -23.74 12.01 -7.77
CA GLN A 77 -23.99 11.15 -6.62
C GLN A 77 -23.20 11.53 -5.37
N ARG A 78 -22.28 12.52 -5.50
CA ARG A 78 -21.41 12.91 -4.40
C ARG A 78 -22.17 13.74 -3.35
N MET A 79 -22.01 13.35 -2.08
CA MET A 79 -22.54 14.13 -0.97
C MET A 79 -21.87 15.52 -0.91
N PRO A 80 -22.63 16.59 -0.67
CA PRO A 80 -22.07 17.92 -0.38
C PRO A 80 -21.09 17.85 0.79
N TRP A 81 -20.05 18.71 0.74
CA TRP A 81 -19.03 18.81 1.82
C TRP A 81 -18.32 17.50 2.18
N SER A 82 -18.21 16.58 1.24
CA SER A 82 -17.55 15.27 1.44
C SER A 82 -16.05 15.36 1.77
N VAL A 83 -15.42 16.52 1.57
CA VAL A 83 -14.02 16.81 1.91
C VAL A 83 -13.98 18.06 2.78
N ASN A 84 -13.27 17.99 3.91
CA ASN A 84 -13.12 19.14 4.80
C ASN A 84 -12.14 20.18 4.22
N GLN A 85 -12.30 21.46 4.63
CA GLN A 85 -11.51 22.57 4.08
C GLN A 85 -10.01 22.41 4.31
N LEU A 86 -9.58 21.90 5.47
CA LEU A 86 -8.16 21.69 5.75
C LEU A 86 -7.54 20.65 4.79
N ALA A 87 -8.30 19.60 4.46
CA ALA A 87 -7.86 18.61 3.49
C ALA A 87 -7.76 19.19 2.07
N ILE A 88 -8.67 20.11 1.69
CA ILE A 88 -8.61 20.79 0.39
C ILE A 88 -7.35 21.64 0.29
N GLU A 89 -7.09 22.49 1.28
CA GLU A 89 -5.91 23.37 1.31
C GLU A 89 -4.61 22.56 1.33
N ALA A 90 -4.55 21.54 2.18
CA ALA A 90 -3.41 20.63 2.21
C ALA A 90 -3.21 19.93 0.87
N GLY A 91 -4.29 19.50 0.21
CA GLY A 91 -4.25 18.87 -1.11
C GLY A 91 -3.64 19.79 -2.17
N HIS A 92 -4.06 21.03 -2.23
CA HIS A 92 -3.49 22.04 -3.13
C HIS A 92 -1.98 22.24 -2.89
N TYR A 93 -1.59 22.41 -1.63
CA TYR A 93 -0.19 22.57 -1.26
C TYR A 93 0.66 21.36 -1.64
N LEU A 94 0.23 20.16 -1.25
CA LEU A 94 0.98 18.91 -1.46
C LEU A 94 1.12 18.56 -2.94
N LEU A 95 0.09 18.79 -3.75
CA LEU A 95 0.14 18.51 -5.20
C LEU A 95 0.97 19.55 -5.97
N SER A 96 1.14 20.76 -5.45
CA SER A 96 1.97 21.79 -6.07
C SER A 96 3.45 21.71 -5.70
N SER A 97 3.81 20.88 -4.72
CA SER A 97 5.19 20.77 -4.20
C SER A 97 5.86 19.48 -4.69
N SER A 98 7.08 19.60 -5.23
CA SER A 98 7.94 18.47 -5.62
C SER A 98 8.85 17.97 -4.48
N GLN A 99 8.90 18.67 -3.34
CA GLN A 99 9.82 18.34 -2.24
C GLN A 99 9.48 17.04 -1.48
N TYR A 100 8.35 16.41 -1.77
CA TYR A 100 7.86 15.20 -1.11
C TYR A 100 7.99 13.95 -2.00
N ASP A 101 8.89 13.97 -2.97
CA ASP A 101 9.11 12.80 -3.82
C ASP A 101 9.85 11.70 -3.08
N ILE A 102 9.34 10.48 -3.21
CA ILE A 102 9.90 9.29 -2.57
C ILE A 102 11.00 8.74 -3.48
N ASP A 103 12.20 8.52 -2.95
CA ASP A 103 13.20 7.69 -3.65
C ASP A 103 12.75 6.22 -3.57
N ILE A 104 11.94 5.84 -4.55
CA ILE A 104 11.39 4.49 -4.63
C ILE A 104 12.49 3.43 -4.82
N SER A 105 13.60 3.77 -5.50
CA SER A 105 14.69 2.82 -5.71
C SER A 105 15.42 2.52 -4.40
N LEU A 106 15.65 3.53 -3.59
CA LEU A 106 16.23 3.35 -2.25
C LEU A 106 15.29 2.52 -1.36
N LEU A 107 14.01 2.87 -1.34
CA LEU A 107 13.00 2.19 -0.52
C LEU A 107 12.86 0.71 -0.89
N LEU A 108 12.84 0.36 -2.19
CA LEU A 108 12.73 -1.02 -2.61
C LEU A 108 14.01 -1.82 -2.40
N ARG A 109 15.20 -1.21 -2.50
CA ARG A 109 16.45 -1.87 -2.09
C ARG A 109 16.45 -2.19 -0.60
N GLU A 110 16.00 -1.26 0.22
CA GLU A 110 15.90 -1.47 1.67
C GLU A 110 14.86 -2.55 2.01
N LYS A 111 13.73 -2.60 1.28
CA LYS A 111 12.77 -3.71 1.39
C LYS A 111 13.44 -5.05 1.13
N GLU A 112 14.23 -5.17 0.06
CA GLU A 112 14.91 -6.42 -0.28
C GLU A 112 15.89 -6.81 0.82
N ARG A 113 16.66 -5.85 1.36
CA ARG A 113 17.55 -6.09 2.50
C ARG A 113 16.78 -6.63 3.72
N LEU A 114 15.65 -6.01 4.05
CA LEU A 114 14.78 -6.44 5.14
C LEU A 114 14.26 -7.87 4.92
N VAL A 115 13.80 -8.19 3.69
CA VAL A 115 13.34 -9.54 3.32
C VAL A 115 14.45 -10.57 3.56
N GLN A 116 15.67 -10.31 3.07
CA GLN A 116 16.79 -11.25 3.26
C GLN A 116 17.16 -11.41 4.74
N SER A 117 17.14 -10.34 5.50
CA SER A 117 17.41 -10.38 6.94
C SER A 117 16.38 -11.21 7.70
N LEU A 118 15.09 -11.06 7.38
CA LEU A 118 14.02 -11.84 7.99
C LEU A 118 14.10 -13.32 7.59
N LEU A 119 14.36 -13.62 6.31
CA LEU A 119 14.52 -15.01 5.85
C LEU A 119 15.70 -15.71 6.53
N SER A 120 16.76 -14.98 6.87
CA SER A 120 17.93 -15.53 7.58
C SER A 120 17.63 -16.00 9.00
N ILE A 121 16.57 -15.47 9.64
CA ILE A 121 16.12 -15.94 10.96
C ILE A 121 15.56 -17.37 10.84
N GLY A 122 14.91 -17.68 9.72
CA GLY A 122 14.14 -18.92 9.56
C GLY A 122 12.75 -18.84 10.22
N GLY A 123 11.99 -19.94 10.12
CA GLY A 123 10.68 -20.04 10.78
C GLY A 123 9.56 -19.19 10.17
N MET A 124 9.77 -18.55 9.02
CA MET A 124 8.77 -17.75 8.34
C MET A 124 8.88 -17.87 6.81
N GLU A 125 7.79 -17.53 6.14
CA GLU A 125 7.70 -17.39 4.70
C GLU A 125 7.26 -15.96 4.36
N ILE A 126 7.86 -15.38 3.33
CA ILE A 126 7.58 -14.01 2.91
C ILE A 126 7.05 -14.05 1.48
N TRP A 127 5.86 -13.49 1.30
CA TRP A 127 5.21 -13.44 0.00
C TRP A 127 5.76 -12.29 -0.85
N PRO A 128 6.02 -12.53 -2.14
CA PRO A 128 6.50 -11.50 -3.05
C PRO A 128 5.59 -10.27 -3.06
N SER A 129 6.17 -9.09 -3.07
CA SER A 129 5.47 -7.82 -3.14
C SER A 129 6.22 -6.83 -4.03
N ASP A 130 5.48 -6.09 -4.85
CA ASP A 130 6.02 -5.04 -5.72
C ASP A 130 6.03 -3.66 -5.04
N THR A 131 5.57 -3.59 -3.77
CA THR A 131 5.52 -2.36 -2.98
C THR A 131 6.45 -2.45 -1.77
N HIS A 132 6.46 -1.42 -0.92
CA HIS A 132 7.28 -1.35 0.29
C HIS A 132 6.76 -2.18 1.46
N TYR A 133 5.59 -2.80 1.36
CA TYR A 133 5.09 -3.71 2.40
C TYR A 133 5.03 -5.15 1.89
N MET A 134 5.05 -6.10 2.84
CA MET A 134 5.05 -7.52 2.54
C MET A 134 4.17 -8.29 3.52
N LEU A 135 3.60 -9.38 3.02
CA LEU A 135 2.88 -10.37 3.81
C LEU A 135 3.87 -11.44 4.26
N VAL A 136 3.82 -11.77 5.54
CA VAL A 136 4.69 -12.77 6.17
C VAL A 136 3.82 -13.81 6.86
N GLN A 137 4.20 -15.08 6.72
CA GLN A 137 3.59 -16.19 7.43
C GLN A 137 4.58 -16.81 8.40
N LEU A 138 4.21 -16.93 9.65
CA LEU A 138 4.95 -17.69 10.67
C LEU A 138 4.69 -19.19 10.46
N ARG A 139 5.72 -19.99 10.58
CA ARG A 139 5.57 -21.45 10.62
C ARG A 139 5.10 -21.94 11.98
N MET A 140 5.46 -21.23 13.03
CA MET A 140 5.05 -21.50 14.42
C MET A 140 4.66 -20.20 15.12
N GLY A 141 3.79 -20.29 16.12
CA GLY A 141 3.27 -19.12 16.84
C GLY A 141 2.15 -18.40 16.10
N LYS A 142 1.58 -17.38 16.73
CA LYS A 142 0.46 -16.59 16.20
C LYS A 142 0.90 -15.15 15.94
N ALA A 143 0.43 -14.57 14.84
CA ALA A 143 0.68 -13.18 14.48
C ALA A 143 0.21 -12.20 15.56
N ALA A 144 -0.91 -12.51 16.23
CA ALA A 144 -1.41 -11.72 17.35
C ALA A 144 -0.41 -11.67 18.53
N ALA A 145 0.18 -12.82 18.89
CA ALA A 145 1.18 -12.88 19.97
C ALA A 145 2.46 -12.13 19.61
N LEU A 146 2.95 -12.28 18.37
CA LEU A 146 4.08 -11.50 17.87
C LEU A 146 3.78 -10.00 17.90
N LYS A 147 2.60 -9.59 17.44
CA LYS A 147 2.17 -8.19 17.44
C LYS A 147 2.15 -7.63 18.86
N GLU A 148 1.60 -8.35 19.82
CA GLU A 148 1.56 -7.94 21.23
C GLU A 148 2.96 -7.78 21.79
N TYR A 149 3.83 -8.77 21.64
CA TYR A 149 5.24 -8.69 22.06
C TYR A 149 5.96 -7.49 21.43
N LEU A 150 5.84 -7.30 20.12
CA LEU A 150 6.48 -6.19 19.43
C LEU A 150 5.97 -4.83 19.92
N ALA A 151 4.67 -4.72 20.16
CA ALA A 151 4.07 -3.46 20.63
C ALA A 151 4.47 -3.13 22.07
N THR A 152 4.38 -4.11 22.98
CA THR A 152 4.59 -3.88 24.41
C THR A 152 6.07 -3.81 24.80
N GLU A 153 6.88 -4.71 24.27
CA GLU A 153 8.29 -4.84 24.67
C GLU A 153 9.25 -4.05 23.78
N GLN A 154 8.88 -3.80 22.51
CA GLN A 154 9.78 -3.20 21.54
C GLN A 154 9.31 -1.85 20.99
N GLY A 155 8.05 -1.47 21.25
CA GLY A 155 7.44 -0.25 20.70
C GLY A 155 7.27 -0.29 19.17
N ILE A 156 7.11 -1.49 18.59
CA ILE A 156 6.95 -1.71 17.15
C ILE A 156 5.55 -2.20 16.88
N LEU A 157 4.84 -1.54 15.95
CA LEU A 157 3.49 -1.95 15.56
C LEU A 157 3.49 -2.62 14.19
N ILE A 158 3.02 -3.87 14.14
CA ILE A 158 2.78 -4.61 12.90
C ILE A 158 1.27 -4.81 12.67
N ARG A 159 0.89 -5.17 11.46
CA ARG A 159 -0.51 -5.50 11.13
C ARG A 159 -0.73 -7.00 11.23
N ASP A 160 -1.50 -7.45 12.20
CA ASP A 160 -2.08 -8.80 12.23
C ASP A 160 -3.03 -8.94 11.03
N ALA A 161 -2.78 -9.93 10.17
CA ALA A 161 -3.54 -10.19 8.95
C ALA A 161 -4.48 -11.40 9.06
N SER A 162 -4.66 -11.95 10.25
CA SER A 162 -5.50 -13.13 10.51
C SER A 162 -6.97 -12.92 10.13
N ASN A 163 -7.43 -11.66 10.09
CA ASN A 163 -8.79 -11.29 9.73
C ASN A 163 -9.01 -11.08 8.21
N PHE A 164 -8.01 -11.30 7.37
CA PHE A 164 -8.19 -11.25 5.93
C PHE A 164 -8.75 -12.57 5.42
N GLU A 165 -9.70 -12.49 4.51
CA GLU A 165 -10.28 -13.67 3.87
C GLU A 165 -9.19 -14.53 3.20
N GLY A 166 -9.18 -15.83 3.48
CA GLY A 166 -8.20 -16.77 2.97
C GLY A 166 -6.87 -16.82 3.74
N LEU A 167 -6.68 -15.98 4.77
CA LEU A 167 -5.52 -16.05 5.67
C LEU A 167 -5.93 -16.66 7.03
N ASN A 168 -4.93 -16.99 7.84
CA ASN A 168 -5.11 -17.57 9.17
C ASN A 168 -4.29 -16.82 10.24
N GLU A 169 -4.28 -17.34 11.46
CA GLU A 169 -3.64 -16.73 12.62
C GLU A 169 -2.11 -16.59 12.56
N HIS A 170 -1.47 -17.14 11.53
CA HIS A 170 -0.02 -17.07 11.34
C HIS A 170 0.41 -15.90 10.46
N PHE A 171 -0.54 -15.20 9.82
CA PHE A 171 -0.20 -14.13 8.86
C PHE A 171 -0.15 -12.76 9.51
N PHE A 172 0.89 -12.00 9.17
CA PHE A 172 1.01 -10.59 9.50
C PHE A 172 1.59 -9.79 8.33
N ARG A 173 1.39 -8.50 8.35
CA ARG A 173 1.94 -7.57 7.34
C ARG A 173 2.84 -6.55 8.01
N ILE A 174 3.98 -6.31 7.40
CA ILE A 174 4.94 -5.27 7.76
C ILE A 174 5.22 -4.36 6.57
N ALA A 175 5.69 -3.15 6.85
CA ALA A 175 6.15 -2.20 5.84
C ALA A 175 7.61 -1.84 6.12
N THR A 176 8.36 -1.64 5.06
CA THR A 176 9.74 -1.14 5.12
C THR A 176 9.74 0.26 5.70
N GLN A 177 10.63 0.51 6.63
CA GLN A 177 10.90 1.78 7.28
C GLN A 177 12.36 2.21 7.02
N THR A 178 12.93 3.02 7.90
CA THR A 178 14.37 3.34 7.85
C THR A 178 15.22 2.09 8.11
N PRO A 179 16.48 2.05 7.68
CA PRO A 179 17.36 0.92 7.96
C PRO A 179 17.47 0.59 9.45
N GLU A 180 17.54 1.59 10.32
CA GLU A 180 17.66 1.42 11.78
C GLU A 180 16.38 0.79 12.38
N GLU A 181 15.20 1.23 11.91
CA GLU A 181 13.92 0.69 12.34
C GLU A 181 13.72 -0.75 11.85
N ASN A 182 14.13 -1.04 10.63
CA ASN A 182 14.09 -2.38 10.06
C ASN A 182 15.06 -3.33 10.82
N ASP A 183 16.26 -2.88 11.15
CA ASP A 183 17.20 -3.68 11.95
C ASP A 183 16.65 -3.98 13.34
N LYS A 184 16.01 -2.99 13.98
CA LYS A 184 15.34 -3.18 15.26
C LYS A 184 14.18 -4.21 15.13
N LEU A 185 13.41 -4.16 14.06
CA LEU A 185 12.34 -5.14 13.80
C LEU A 185 12.91 -6.56 13.64
N VAL A 186 13.96 -6.72 12.83
CA VAL A 186 14.62 -8.02 12.59
C VAL A 186 15.13 -8.61 13.89
N GLU A 187 15.87 -7.84 14.69
CA GLU A 187 16.40 -8.30 16.00
C GLU A 187 15.26 -8.64 16.97
N SER A 188 14.18 -7.89 16.97
CA SER A 188 13.02 -8.15 17.84
C SER A 188 12.28 -9.42 17.44
N ILE A 189 12.06 -9.67 16.16
CA ILE A 189 11.47 -10.92 15.67
C ILE A 189 12.39 -12.09 15.98
N LYS A 190 13.70 -11.95 15.77
CA LYS A 190 14.68 -12.98 16.11
C LYS A 190 14.62 -13.37 17.60
N LYS A 191 14.56 -12.39 18.50
CA LYS A 191 14.39 -12.67 19.95
C LYS A 191 13.10 -13.43 20.24
N TRP A 192 12.01 -13.02 19.62
CA TRP A 192 10.72 -13.66 19.81
C TRP A 192 10.73 -15.13 19.32
N THR A 193 11.35 -15.44 18.17
CA THR A 193 11.45 -16.80 17.63
C THR A 193 12.29 -17.74 18.51
N TYR A 194 13.16 -17.24 19.36
CA TYR A 194 13.89 -18.05 20.34
C TYR A 194 13.10 -18.35 21.62
N MET A 195 11.94 -17.70 21.80
CA MET A 195 11.07 -17.94 22.97
C MET A 195 10.05 -19.06 22.70
N TYR A 196 9.88 -19.44 21.42
CA TYR A 196 8.96 -20.45 20.94
C TYR A 196 9.68 -21.55 20.19
#